data_e2e2632c95d69622ae2b45391bc33590
#
_entry.id   e2e2632c95d69622ae2b45391bc33590
#
_cell.length_a   1.000
_cell.length_b   1.000
_cell.length_c   1.000
_cell.angle_alpha   90.00
_cell.angle_beta   90.00
_cell.angle_gamma   90.00
#
_symmetry.space_group_name_H-M   'P 1'
#
loop_
_entity.id
_entity.type
_entity.pdbx_description
1 polymer ?
#
loop_
_entity_poly.entity_id
_entity_poly.type
_entity_poly.pdbx_seq_one_letter_code
_entity_poly.pdbx_strand_id
1 'polypeptide(L)'
;QAPSSEEPASSSESESVSSSETASVKFEARYQVEKSGGGTLSCGNESGKTSLTYGITDASQSLTVTATPAEGHVFVKWSDGVTSKTRTDTGFKQNLDVTAVFAAASVHISEGKASAGSYVFKAALEGKYAKSENLHWFANGQEVKEAAGQTTVTVSASAITSGSYKIYAVV
;
A
#
# COMPACT_ATOMS: atom_id res chain seq x y z
N GLN A 1 58.17 -5.55 -68.86
CA GLN A 1 56.81 -6.06 -68.64
C GLN A 1 56.58 -6.14 -67.13
N ALA A 2 55.76 -5.19 -66.62
CA ALA A 2 55.25 -5.22 -65.29
C ALA A 2 53.99 -6.09 -65.25
N PRO A 3 53.63 -6.60 -64.09
CA PRO A 3 52.26 -6.37 -63.65
C PRO A 3 52.12 -5.75 -62.30
N SER A 4 51.15 -4.94 -62.27
CA SER A 4 50.39 -4.28 -61.23
C SER A 4 50.23 -5.09 -59.95
N SER A 5 50.48 -4.47 -58.79
CA SER A 5 50.12 -4.93 -57.49
C SER A 5 48.92 -4.11 -57.02
N GLU A 6 47.76 -4.72 -56.90
CA GLU A 6 46.61 -4.16 -56.23
C GLU A 6 46.72 -4.48 -54.74
N GLU A 7 46.63 -3.44 -53.97
CA GLU A 7 46.50 -3.46 -52.50
C GLU A 7 45.02 -3.61 -52.13
N PRO A 8 44.63 -4.51 -51.25
CA PRO A 8 43.25 -4.49 -50.71
C PRO A 8 43.18 -3.58 -49.48
N ALA A 9 42.24 -2.66 -49.54
CA ALA A 9 41.88 -1.75 -48.46
C ALA A 9 41.48 -2.53 -47.22
N SER A 10 42.14 -2.21 -46.10
CA SER A 10 41.77 -2.60 -44.74
C SER A 10 40.53 -1.84 -44.31
N SER A 11 39.37 -2.46 -44.25
CA SER A 11 38.22 -1.95 -43.59
C SER A 11 38.37 -2.22 -42.09
N SER A 12 38.65 -1.13 -41.35
CA SER A 12 38.58 -1.11 -39.91
C SER A 12 37.12 -1.15 -39.47
N GLU A 13 36.60 -2.30 -39.09
CA GLU A 13 35.38 -2.40 -38.29
C GLU A 13 35.66 -1.81 -36.91
N SER A 14 35.09 -0.63 -36.65
CA SER A 14 35.02 -0.13 -35.31
C SER A 14 33.89 -0.85 -34.59
N GLU A 15 34.24 -1.86 -33.81
CA GLU A 15 33.33 -2.43 -32.82
C GLU A 15 32.99 -1.36 -31.79
N SER A 16 31.78 -0.82 -31.90
CA SER A 16 31.17 -0.04 -30.82
C SER A 16 30.84 -0.98 -29.68
N VAL A 17 31.76 -1.10 -28.73
CA VAL A 17 31.50 -1.75 -27.46
C VAL A 17 30.51 -0.83 -26.72
N SER A 18 29.22 -1.17 -26.82
CA SER A 18 28.22 -0.60 -25.94
C SER A 18 28.48 -1.16 -24.54
N SER A 19 29.33 -0.49 -23.79
CA SER A 19 29.44 -0.70 -22.35
C SER A 19 28.15 -0.16 -21.74
N SER A 20 27.21 -1.06 -21.43
CA SER A 20 26.14 -0.75 -20.50
C SER A 20 26.79 -0.48 -19.14
N GLU A 21 27.06 0.79 -18.83
CA GLU A 21 27.41 1.20 -17.47
C GLU A 21 26.27 0.78 -16.56
N THR A 22 26.47 -0.30 -15.83
CA THR A 22 25.61 -0.66 -14.70
C THR A 22 25.78 0.45 -13.67
N ALA A 23 24.78 1.32 -13.59
CA ALA A 23 24.82 2.45 -12.65
C ALA A 23 25.08 1.92 -11.23
N SER A 24 26.19 2.38 -10.63
CA SER A 24 26.58 1.94 -9.29
C SER A 24 25.56 2.39 -8.26
N VAL A 25 25.09 1.47 -7.42
CA VAL A 25 24.22 1.78 -6.28
C VAL A 25 24.96 2.68 -5.30
N LYS A 26 24.41 3.86 -5.03
CA LYS A 26 24.97 4.87 -4.11
C LYS A 26 24.41 4.72 -2.71
N PHE A 27 23.12 4.42 -2.60
CA PHE A 27 22.39 4.27 -1.33
C PHE A 27 21.43 3.11 -1.43
N GLU A 28 20.94 2.65 -0.28
CA GLU A 28 19.89 1.64 -0.18
C GLU A 28 18.68 2.25 0.52
N ALA A 29 17.48 2.02 -0.03
CA ALA A 29 16.23 2.35 0.62
C ALA A 29 15.54 1.05 1.03
N ARG A 30 15.34 0.86 2.33
CA ARG A 30 14.68 -0.29 2.93
C ARG A 30 13.40 0.14 3.61
N TYR A 31 12.33 -0.58 3.28
CA TYR A 31 11.01 -0.46 3.89
C TYR A 31 10.61 -1.81 4.45
N GLN A 32 10.15 -1.87 5.67
CA GLN A 32 9.78 -3.13 6.31
C GLN A 32 8.54 -2.97 7.19
N VAL A 33 7.83 -4.06 7.41
CA VAL A 33 6.77 -4.15 8.40
C VAL A 33 7.41 -4.51 9.74
N GLU A 34 6.89 -3.97 10.83
CA GLU A 34 7.37 -4.35 12.17
C GLU A 34 7.20 -5.86 12.44
N LYS A 35 8.00 -6.41 13.37
CA LYS A 35 8.00 -7.86 13.67
C LYS A 35 6.66 -8.40 14.14
N SER A 36 5.82 -7.58 14.76
CA SER A 36 4.46 -7.94 15.15
C SER A 36 3.54 -8.22 13.97
N GLY A 37 3.93 -7.78 12.77
CA GLY A 37 3.12 -7.88 11.56
C GLY A 37 2.03 -6.82 11.52
N GLY A 38 0.85 -7.19 11.04
CA GLY A 38 -0.33 -6.31 11.00
C GLY A 38 -0.57 -5.63 9.66
N GLY A 39 0.23 -5.90 8.64
CA GLY A 39 0.04 -5.34 7.31
C GLY A 39 1.09 -5.76 6.30
N THR A 40 1.03 -5.16 5.13
CA THR A 40 1.94 -5.38 4.01
C THR A 40 2.35 -4.06 3.36
N LEU A 41 3.36 -4.13 2.51
CA LEU A 41 3.89 -3.02 1.72
C LEU A 41 3.68 -3.26 0.24
N SER A 42 3.53 -2.18 -0.51
CA SER A 42 3.55 -2.18 -1.98
C SER A 42 4.37 -1.01 -2.52
N CYS A 43 5.04 -1.23 -3.67
CA CYS A 43 5.74 -0.20 -4.42
C CYS A 43 5.78 -0.61 -5.91
N GLY A 44 5.28 0.24 -6.79
CA GLY A 44 5.17 -0.10 -8.21
C GLY A 44 4.35 -1.37 -8.44
N ASN A 45 4.97 -2.38 -9.07
CA ASN A 45 4.34 -3.68 -9.35
C ASN A 45 4.48 -4.70 -8.21
N GLU A 46 5.22 -4.37 -7.15
CA GLU A 46 5.36 -5.23 -5.99
C GLU A 46 4.27 -4.94 -4.97
N SER A 47 3.60 -5.98 -4.48
CA SER A 47 2.54 -5.88 -3.49
C SER A 47 2.59 -7.05 -2.50
N GLY A 48 1.93 -6.90 -1.35
CA GLY A 48 1.82 -7.95 -0.34
C GLY A 48 3.16 -8.32 0.31
N LYS A 49 4.14 -7.42 0.31
CA LYS A 49 5.49 -7.66 0.84
C LYS A 49 5.57 -7.24 2.31
N THR A 50 6.41 -7.93 3.07
CA THR A 50 6.75 -7.53 4.45
C THR A 50 8.07 -6.74 4.50
N SER A 51 8.84 -6.76 3.42
CA SER A 51 10.05 -5.98 3.23
C SER A 51 10.26 -5.67 1.76
N LEU A 52 10.72 -4.45 1.48
CA LEU A 52 11.10 -3.96 0.16
C LEU A 52 12.48 -3.30 0.29
N THR A 53 13.37 -3.60 -0.65
CA THR A 53 14.72 -3.02 -0.66
C THR A 53 15.08 -2.59 -2.07
N TYR A 54 15.50 -1.35 -2.24
CA TYR A 54 15.83 -0.75 -3.53
C TYR A 54 17.22 -0.14 -3.50
N GLY A 55 18.02 -0.44 -4.51
CA GLY A 55 19.27 0.26 -4.76
C GLY A 55 19.00 1.63 -5.39
N ILE A 56 19.56 2.68 -4.82
CA ILE A 56 19.47 4.04 -5.31
C ILE A 56 20.72 4.38 -6.08
N THR A 57 20.59 4.52 -7.38
CA THR A 57 21.70 4.84 -8.30
C THR A 57 21.79 6.34 -8.59
N ASP A 58 20.67 7.05 -8.47
CA ASP A 58 20.57 8.49 -8.69
C ASP A 58 19.72 9.15 -7.59
N ALA A 59 20.16 10.31 -7.11
CA ALA A 59 19.45 11.05 -6.06
C ALA A 59 18.07 11.56 -6.49
N SER A 60 17.82 11.71 -7.80
CA SER A 60 16.51 12.11 -8.35
C SER A 60 15.49 10.96 -8.37
N GLN A 61 15.93 9.72 -8.12
CA GLN A 61 15.06 8.56 -8.06
C GLN A 61 13.97 8.77 -7.00
N SER A 62 12.75 8.35 -7.33
CA SER A 62 11.57 8.49 -6.48
C SER A 62 10.96 7.12 -6.20
N LEU A 63 10.68 6.85 -4.94
CA LEU A 63 10.00 5.63 -4.49
C LEU A 63 8.70 6.00 -3.77
N THR A 64 7.59 5.49 -4.28
CA THR A 64 6.28 5.64 -3.62
C THR A 64 5.88 4.30 -3.02
N VAL A 65 5.85 4.25 -1.68
CA VAL A 65 5.55 3.04 -0.93
C VAL A 65 4.25 3.23 -0.15
N THR A 66 3.38 2.23 -0.21
CA THR A 66 2.11 2.21 0.52
C THR A 66 2.11 1.07 1.54
N ALA A 67 1.76 1.40 2.77
CA ALA A 67 1.51 0.44 3.85
C ALA A 67 0.01 0.11 3.88
N THR A 68 -0.33 -1.17 3.74
CA THR A 68 -1.71 -1.67 3.75
C THR A 68 -1.94 -2.49 5.00
N PRO A 69 -2.82 -2.06 5.92
CA PRO A 69 -3.18 -2.84 7.10
C PRO A 69 -3.79 -4.19 6.73
N ALA A 70 -3.49 -5.22 7.52
CA ALA A 70 -4.21 -6.49 7.49
C ALA A 70 -5.58 -6.35 8.21
N GLU A 71 -6.46 -7.33 8.00
CA GLU A 71 -7.72 -7.39 8.74
C GLU A 71 -7.47 -7.36 10.26
N GLY A 72 -8.24 -6.57 10.97
CA GLY A 72 -8.10 -6.36 12.41
C GLY A 72 -6.92 -5.49 12.81
N HIS A 73 -6.34 -4.73 11.89
CA HIS A 73 -5.25 -3.81 12.17
C HIS A 73 -5.48 -2.45 11.51
N VAL A 74 -4.85 -1.43 12.06
CA VAL A 74 -4.76 -0.08 11.48
C VAL A 74 -3.31 0.33 11.34
N PHE A 75 -3.00 1.08 10.29
CA PHE A 75 -1.69 1.72 10.16
C PHE A 75 -1.58 2.87 11.16
N VAL A 76 -0.49 2.93 11.90
CA VAL A 76 -0.23 3.96 12.91
C VAL A 76 0.68 5.05 12.34
N LYS A 77 1.86 4.64 11.90
CA LYS A 77 2.89 5.55 11.37
C LYS A 77 4.07 4.75 10.78
N TRP A 78 4.95 5.43 10.12
CA TRP A 78 6.30 4.97 9.85
C TRP A 78 7.22 5.27 11.04
N SER A 79 8.31 4.52 11.19
CA SER A 79 9.26 4.66 12.33
C SER A 79 9.89 6.06 12.44
N ASP A 80 10.00 6.77 11.34
CA ASP A 80 10.48 8.16 11.27
C ASP A 80 9.38 9.21 11.59
N GLY A 81 8.18 8.78 11.97
CA GLY A 81 7.08 9.64 12.40
C GLY A 81 6.08 10.02 11.31
N VAL A 82 6.31 9.68 10.04
CA VAL A 82 5.35 9.92 8.95
C VAL A 82 4.05 9.14 9.22
N THR A 83 2.90 9.82 9.20
CA THR A 83 1.58 9.24 9.52
C THR A 83 0.73 8.91 8.29
N SER A 84 1.14 9.32 7.10
CA SER A 84 0.48 8.90 5.86
C SER A 84 0.82 7.44 5.53
N LYS A 85 -0.19 6.63 5.21
CA LYS A 85 -0.01 5.25 4.75
C LYS A 85 0.85 5.16 3.49
N THR A 86 0.67 6.11 2.59
CA THR A 86 1.49 6.25 1.38
C THR A 86 2.52 7.33 1.61
N ARG A 87 3.78 6.99 1.34
CA ARG A 87 4.90 7.92 1.38
C ARG A 87 5.64 7.94 0.05
N THR A 88 6.21 9.07 -0.29
CA THR A 88 7.08 9.22 -1.46
C THR A 88 8.41 9.77 -0.98
N ASP A 89 9.48 9.00 -1.19
CA ASP A 89 10.83 9.38 -0.82
C ASP A 89 11.63 9.72 -2.08
N THR A 90 12.29 10.88 -2.05
CA THR A 90 13.11 11.43 -3.14
C THR A 90 14.34 12.14 -2.57
N GLY A 91 15.28 12.50 -3.43
CA GLY A 91 16.43 13.30 -3.02
C GLY A 91 17.35 12.56 -2.04
N PHE A 92 17.57 11.28 -2.28
CA PHE A 92 18.36 10.41 -1.40
C PHE A 92 19.81 10.95 -1.23
N LYS A 93 20.21 11.15 0.02
CA LYS A 93 21.55 11.60 0.41
C LYS A 93 22.27 10.59 1.29
N GLN A 94 21.57 9.56 1.73
CA GLN A 94 22.04 8.46 2.58
C GLN A 94 21.10 7.28 2.47
N ASN A 95 21.47 6.15 3.06
CA ASN A 95 20.56 5.00 3.18
C ASN A 95 19.29 5.39 3.95
N LEU A 96 18.15 4.86 3.53
CA LEU A 96 16.88 4.99 4.21
C LEU A 96 16.47 3.62 4.79
N ASP A 97 16.14 3.58 6.06
CA ASP A 97 15.58 2.39 6.72
C ASP A 97 14.37 2.81 7.54
N VAL A 98 13.19 2.40 7.10
CA VAL A 98 11.93 2.76 7.75
C VAL A 98 11.02 1.56 7.92
N THR A 99 10.31 1.54 9.04
CA THR A 99 9.41 0.47 9.44
C THR A 99 7.97 0.97 9.51
N ALA A 100 7.06 0.28 8.86
CA ALA A 100 5.63 0.51 9.00
C ALA A 100 5.13 -0.11 10.31
N VAL A 101 4.49 0.70 11.15
CA VAL A 101 3.95 0.32 12.45
C VAL A 101 2.43 0.19 12.34
N PHE A 102 1.93 -0.97 12.75
CA PHE A 102 0.51 -1.27 12.76
C PHE A 102 0.05 -1.55 14.20
N ALA A 103 -1.22 -1.39 14.47
CA ALA A 103 -1.83 -1.72 15.75
C ALA A 103 -3.11 -2.52 15.55
N ALA A 104 -3.38 -3.44 16.45
CA ALA A 104 -4.65 -4.16 16.46
C ALA A 104 -5.81 -3.19 16.66
N ALA A 105 -6.87 -3.41 15.89
CA ALA A 105 -8.13 -2.70 15.99
C ALA A 105 -9.26 -3.68 15.66
N SER A 106 -10.38 -3.57 16.33
CA SER A 106 -11.55 -4.38 16.05
C SER A 106 -12.82 -3.54 16.09
N VAL A 107 -13.86 -4.06 15.49
CA VAL A 107 -15.18 -3.45 15.51
C VAL A 107 -16.21 -4.50 15.93
N HIS A 108 -17.03 -4.14 16.90
CA HIS A 108 -18.16 -4.95 17.32
C HIS A 108 -19.47 -4.27 16.88
N ILE A 109 -20.31 -5.01 16.19
CA ILE A 109 -21.62 -4.51 15.78
C ILE A 109 -22.68 -5.01 16.75
N SER A 110 -23.52 -4.10 17.21
CA SER A 110 -24.74 -4.38 17.95
C SER A 110 -25.94 -3.87 17.19
N GLU A 111 -27.04 -4.65 17.22
CA GLU A 111 -28.32 -4.20 16.73
C GLU A 111 -28.93 -3.24 17.76
N GLY A 112 -29.35 -2.06 17.30
CA GLY A 112 -30.11 -1.11 18.08
C GLY A 112 -31.62 -1.36 17.93
N LYS A 113 -32.44 -0.73 18.78
CA LYS A 113 -33.90 -0.81 18.65
C LYS A 113 -34.33 -0.33 17.26
N ALA A 114 -35.02 -1.20 16.53
CA ALA A 114 -35.70 -0.81 15.32
C ALA A 114 -36.89 0.11 15.70
N SER A 115 -36.98 1.24 15.03
CA SER A 115 -38.25 1.96 14.95
C SER A 115 -39.10 1.33 13.81
N ALA A 116 -40.43 1.53 13.78
CA ALA A 116 -41.27 0.98 12.74
C ALA A 116 -40.68 1.22 11.34
N GLY A 117 -40.34 0.16 10.66
CA GLY A 117 -39.81 0.20 9.29
C GLY A 117 -38.28 0.42 9.13
N SER A 118 -37.48 0.35 10.20
CA SER A 118 -36.02 0.44 10.08
C SER A 118 -35.27 -0.30 11.19
N TYR A 119 -34.06 -0.75 10.87
CA TYR A 119 -33.09 -1.35 11.79
C TYR A 119 -31.93 -0.39 11.99
N VAL A 120 -31.46 -0.28 13.23
CA VAL A 120 -30.29 0.56 13.56
C VAL A 120 -29.16 -0.35 14.03
N PHE A 121 -28.01 -0.25 13.38
CA PHE A 121 -26.80 -0.96 13.77
C PHE A 121 -25.79 0.04 14.33
N LYS A 122 -25.11 -0.36 15.39
CA LYS A 122 -24.08 0.45 16.04
C LYS A 122 -22.76 -0.28 16.03
N ALA A 123 -21.69 0.42 15.69
CA ALA A 123 -20.32 -0.07 15.74
C ALA A 123 -19.62 0.47 17.00
N ALA A 124 -19.07 -0.43 17.79
CA ALA A 124 -18.14 -0.11 18.87
C ALA A 124 -16.72 -0.46 18.42
N LEU A 125 -15.83 0.52 18.43
CA LEU A 125 -14.44 0.38 18.03
C LEU A 125 -13.58 0.05 19.24
N GLU A 126 -12.70 -0.92 19.09
CA GLU A 126 -11.71 -1.31 20.08
C GLU A 126 -10.30 -1.20 19.51
N GLY A 127 -9.37 -0.76 20.35
CA GLY A 127 -7.97 -0.53 19.99
C GLY A 127 -7.57 0.94 20.11
N LYS A 128 -6.36 1.17 20.60
CA LYS A 128 -5.85 2.53 20.88
C LYS A 128 -5.89 3.46 19.65
N TYR A 129 -5.73 2.90 18.47
CA TYR A 129 -5.65 3.65 17.21
C TYR A 129 -6.86 3.40 16.30
N ALA A 130 -7.87 2.67 16.78
CA ALA A 130 -9.13 2.52 16.06
C ALA A 130 -9.87 3.86 16.06
N LYS A 131 -10.16 4.37 14.87
CA LYS A 131 -10.84 5.65 14.70
C LYS A 131 -12.05 5.48 13.78
N SER A 132 -13.13 6.18 14.08
CA SER A 132 -14.35 6.12 13.27
C SER A 132 -14.10 6.52 11.81
N GLU A 133 -13.16 7.41 11.53
CA GLU A 133 -12.79 7.81 10.16
C GLU A 133 -12.32 6.64 9.28
N ASN A 134 -11.86 5.54 9.88
CA ASN A 134 -11.46 4.31 9.18
C ASN A 134 -12.56 3.26 9.13
N LEU A 135 -13.75 3.56 9.66
CA LEU A 135 -14.86 2.62 9.72
C LEU A 135 -15.62 2.58 8.40
N HIS A 136 -15.75 1.39 7.84
CA HIS A 136 -16.49 1.13 6.62
C HIS A 136 -17.60 0.11 6.89
N TRP A 137 -18.80 0.40 6.40
CA TRP A 137 -19.96 -0.47 6.50
C TRP A 137 -20.22 -1.19 5.19
N PHE A 138 -20.66 -2.43 5.30
CA PHE A 138 -20.99 -3.27 4.15
C PHE A 138 -22.36 -3.90 4.34
N ALA A 139 -23.15 -3.90 3.28
CA ALA A 139 -24.43 -4.56 3.21
C ALA A 139 -24.41 -5.56 2.04
N ASN A 140 -24.60 -6.85 2.34
CA ASN A 140 -24.52 -7.94 1.34
C ASN A 140 -23.23 -7.91 0.50
N GLY A 141 -22.09 -7.51 1.10
CA GLY A 141 -20.80 -7.44 0.45
C GLY A 141 -20.54 -6.14 -0.34
N GLN A 142 -21.50 -5.23 -0.39
CA GLN A 142 -21.37 -3.91 -1.02
C GLN A 142 -21.07 -2.86 0.05
N GLU A 143 -20.09 -1.99 -0.19
CA GLU A 143 -19.78 -0.89 0.71
C GLU A 143 -20.89 0.16 0.71
N VAL A 144 -21.31 0.56 1.92
CA VAL A 144 -22.28 1.66 2.15
C VAL A 144 -21.49 2.94 2.32
N LYS A 145 -21.11 3.57 1.23
CA LYS A 145 -20.19 4.73 1.21
C LYS A 145 -20.69 5.92 2.03
N GLU A 146 -22.02 6.13 2.08
CA GLU A 146 -22.64 7.21 2.85
C GLU A 146 -22.48 7.02 4.36
N ALA A 147 -22.21 5.78 4.79
CA ALA A 147 -21.99 5.43 6.20
C ALA A 147 -20.50 5.34 6.58
N ALA A 148 -19.59 5.63 5.66
CA ALA A 148 -18.16 5.65 5.97
C ALA A 148 -17.87 6.63 7.11
N GLY A 149 -17.10 6.18 8.10
CA GLY A 149 -16.76 6.98 9.27
C GLY A 149 -17.86 7.12 10.32
N GLN A 150 -19.07 6.61 10.08
CA GLN A 150 -20.19 6.71 11.01
C GLN A 150 -20.26 5.49 11.93
N THR A 151 -20.42 5.70 13.22
CA THR A 151 -20.57 4.61 14.21
C THR A 151 -22.00 4.06 14.28
N THR A 152 -22.93 4.59 13.49
CA THR A 152 -24.31 4.15 13.43
C THR A 152 -24.80 4.16 12.00
N VAL A 153 -25.45 3.08 11.57
CA VAL A 153 -26.10 2.99 10.26
C VAL A 153 -27.55 2.57 10.45
N THR A 154 -28.45 3.18 9.67
CA THR A 154 -29.87 2.83 9.67
C THR A 154 -30.21 2.17 8.33
N VAL A 155 -30.80 0.99 8.40
CA VAL A 155 -31.24 0.22 7.22
C VAL A 155 -32.76 0.15 7.22
N SER A 156 -33.38 0.56 6.11
CA SER A 156 -34.83 0.44 5.96
C SER A 156 -35.26 -1.05 5.89
N ALA A 157 -36.33 -1.42 6.59
CA ALA A 157 -36.85 -2.76 6.50
C ALA A 157 -37.28 -3.15 5.07
N SER A 158 -37.67 -2.18 4.24
CA SER A 158 -37.96 -2.40 2.82
C SER A 158 -36.73 -2.76 1.97
N ALA A 159 -35.54 -2.44 2.44
CA ALA A 159 -34.29 -2.86 1.78
C ALA A 159 -33.91 -4.30 2.12
N ILE A 160 -34.51 -4.88 3.16
CA ILE A 160 -34.30 -6.26 3.59
C ILE A 160 -35.40 -7.13 2.92
N THR A 161 -35.15 -7.48 1.66
CA THR A 161 -35.98 -8.47 0.95
C THR A 161 -35.73 -9.85 1.51
N SER A 162 -36.73 -10.75 1.40
CA SER A 162 -36.72 -12.09 1.98
C SER A 162 -35.40 -12.85 1.83
N GLY A 163 -34.82 -13.31 2.93
CA GLY A 163 -33.53 -14.01 2.99
C GLY A 163 -32.60 -13.47 4.07
N SER A 164 -31.35 -13.90 4.06
CA SER A 164 -30.36 -13.37 4.99
C SER A 164 -29.83 -12.02 4.46
N TYR A 165 -30.01 -10.98 5.25
CA TYR A 165 -29.38 -9.69 5.01
C TYR A 165 -28.13 -9.61 5.88
N LYS A 166 -26.96 -9.56 5.24
CA LYS A 166 -25.68 -9.51 5.95
C LYS A 166 -25.19 -8.08 6.06
N ILE A 167 -25.03 -7.59 7.29
CA ILE A 167 -24.37 -6.32 7.55
C ILE A 167 -23.13 -6.57 8.40
N TYR A 168 -22.02 -5.90 8.05
CA TYR A 168 -20.78 -5.94 8.82
C TYR A 168 -20.02 -4.65 8.64
N ALA A 169 -19.08 -4.38 9.53
CA ALA A 169 -18.18 -3.25 9.44
C ALA A 169 -16.72 -3.70 9.60
N VAL A 170 -15.84 -2.93 9.02
CA VAL A 170 -14.37 -3.08 9.15
C VAL A 170 -13.73 -1.76 9.51
N VAL A 171 -12.57 -1.81 10.15
CA VAL A 171 -11.78 -0.66 10.58
C VAL A 171 -10.34 -0.80 10.09
#